data_1ae8faf75a8b85e13c814eca714654e5
#
_entry.id   1ae8faf75a8b85e13c814eca714654e5
#
_cell.length_a   1.000
_cell.length_b   1.000
_cell.length_c   1.000
_cell.angle_alpha   90.00
_cell.angle_beta   90.00
_cell.angle_gamma   90.00
#
_symmetry.space_group_name_H-M   'P 1'
#
loop_
_entity.id
_entity.type
_entity.pdbx_description
1 polymer ?
#
loop_
_entity_poly.entity_id
_entity_poly.type
_entity_poly.pdbx_seq_one_letter_code
_entity_poly.pdbx_strand_id
1 'polypeptide(L)'
;VAGLTFAVRYQAGFALAGYGIWLLIYDRRRRLFAGMVPGVCLALAAGLCADYWLYGEWTLVPLNYLRENILNSHMDEFGVSPWWYYFTEAFSESGYVTGAVLLAATVWFFVRRPRHVVTWMLLPFLFVHFLLGHKELRFFFPALFFAPYFLVLFAGAFPQRIFAGRAWRWTVGAAAAANLCACVYAVATGREDMAFHRMMRDYCRGGSAVVALDVTGDWNLYSY
;
A
#
# COMPACT_ATOMS: atom_id res chain seq x y z
N VAL A 1 12.19 -14.11 2.36
CA VAL A 1 11.06 -13.30 1.87
C VAL A 1 10.74 -12.19 2.88
N ALA A 2 10.40 -12.48 4.17
CA ALA A 2 9.99 -11.46 5.15
C ALA A 2 10.98 -10.29 5.27
N GLY A 3 12.29 -10.59 5.35
CA GLY A 3 13.34 -9.56 5.42
C GLY A 3 13.38 -8.67 4.17
N LEU A 4 13.25 -9.26 2.98
CA LEU A 4 13.20 -8.48 1.72
C LEU A 4 11.95 -7.62 1.65
N THR A 5 10.79 -8.14 2.06
CA THR A 5 9.56 -7.36 2.14
C THR A 5 9.72 -6.14 3.05
N PHE A 6 10.36 -6.32 4.20
CA PHE A 6 10.67 -5.21 5.12
C PHE A 6 11.65 -4.21 4.51
N ALA A 7 12.73 -4.68 3.86
CA ALA A 7 13.73 -3.82 3.24
C ALA A 7 13.16 -2.97 2.10
N VAL A 8 12.24 -3.54 1.31
CA VAL A 8 11.57 -2.81 0.22
C VAL A 8 10.58 -1.76 0.76
N ARG A 9 9.91 -2.07 1.89
CA ARG A 9 8.92 -1.15 2.48
C ARG A 9 8.86 -1.33 3.99
N TYR A 10 9.45 -0.42 4.74
CA TYR A 10 9.54 -0.49 6.21
C TYR A 10 8.17 -0.58 6.90
N GLN A 11 7.16 0.05 6.33
CA GLN A 11 5.78 -0.02 6.82
C GLN A 11 5.22 -1.46 6.83
N ALA A 12 5.72 -2.36 5.95
CA ALA A 12 5.35 -3.77 5.98
C ALA A 12 5.78 -4.46 7.28
N GLY A 13 6.69 -3.86 8.05
CA GLY A 13 7.09 -4.34 9.38
C GLY A 13 5.90 -4.55 10.32
N PHE A 14 4.90 -3.67 10.27
CA PHE A 14 3.69 -3.82 11.09
C PHE A 14 2.88 -5.06 10.70
N ALA A 15 2.74 -5.33 9.41
CA ALA A 15 2.07 -6.54 8.92
C ALA A 15 2.88 -7.81 9.27
N LEU A 16 4.21 -7.74 9.15
CA LEU A 16 5.09 -8.85 9.54
C LEU A 16 5.07 -9.11 11.04
N ALA A 17 4.99 -8.07 11.87
CA ALA A 17 4.81 -8.20 13.32
C ALA A 17 3.49 -8.93 13.64
N GLY A 18 2.39 -8.51 13.00
CA GLY A 18 1.10 -9.19 13.14
C GLY A 18 1.13 -10.65 12.69
N TYR A 19 1.83 -10.94 11.58
CA TYR A 19 2.07 -12.32 11.13
C TYR A 19 2.86 -13.13 12.14
N GLY A 20 3.94 -12.56 12.69
CA GLY A 20 4.75 -13.21 13.71
C GLY A 20 3.95 -13.55 14.98
N ILE A 21 3.14 -12.60 15.46
CA ILE A 21 2.26 -12.82 16.61
C ILE A 21 1.24 -13.93 16.30
N TRP A 22 0.67 -13.92 15.10
CA TRP A 22 -0.26 -14.97 14.67
C TRP A 22 0.38 -16.36 14.66
N LEU A 23 1.62 -16.49 14.17
CA LEU A 23 2.37 -17.75 14.19
C LEU A 23 2.60 -18.28 15.61
N LEU A 24 2.84 -17.38 16.56
CA LEU A 24 3.08 -17.74 17.97
C LEU A 24 1.80 -18.19 18.67
N ILE A 25 0.67 -17.54 18.39
CA ILE A 25 -0.59 -17.76 19.11
C ILE A 25 -1.41 -18.90 18.50
N TYR A 26 -1.57 -18.90 17.18
CA TYR A 26 -2.55 -19.78 16.52
C TYR A 26 -1.90 -20.94 15.75
N ASP A 27 -0.84 -20.70 15.01
CA ASP A 27 -0.24 -21.76 14.17
C ASP A 27 0.76 -22.64 14.93
N ARG A 28 1.33 -22.10 16.02
CA ARG A 28 2.34 -22.78 16.86
C ARG A 28 3.54 -23.31 16.06
N ARG A 29 3.68 -22.93 14.80
CA ARG A 29 4.83 -23.29 13.95
C ARG A 29 6.02 -22.43 14.30
N ARG A 30 6.56 -22.61 15.50
CA ARG A 30 7.73 -21.89 16.01
C ARG A 30 8.92 -21.91 15.04
N ARG A 31 9.03 -22.96 14.22
CA ARG A 31 10.07 -23.06 13.18
C ARG A 31 9.93 -21.97 12.10
N LEU A 32 8.70 -21.62 11.69
CA LEU A 32 8.49 -20.55 10.71
C LEU A 32 8.83 -19.19 11.32
N PHE A 33 8.43 -18.96 12.57
CA PHE A 33 8.81 -17.75 13.30
C PHE A 33 10.34 -17.68 13.49
N ALA A 34 10.97 -18.79 13.91
CA ALA A 34 12.42 -18.87 14.07
C ALA A 34 13.18 -18.65 12.76
N GLY A 35 12.61 -19.02 11.60
CA GLY A 35 13.17 -18.71 10.28
C GLY A 35 12.93 -17.28 9.80
N MET A 36 11.85 -16.66 10.25
CA MET A 36 11.50 -15.27 9.88
C MET A 36 12.48 -14.27 10.52
N VAL A 37 12.81 -14.44 11.79
CA VAL A 37 13.70 -13.55 12.54
C VAL A 37 15.10 -13.46 11.91
N PRO A 38 15.83 -14.58 11.66
CA PRO A 38 17.12 -14.52 10.97
C PRO A 38 17.03 -13.90 9.57
N GLY A 39 15.94 -14.15 8.83
CA GLY A 39 15.72 -13.55 7.52
C GLY A 39 15.56 -12.03 7.56
N VAL A 40 14.92 -11.50 8.59
CA VAL A 40 14.83 -10.04 8.81
C VAL A 40 16.19 -9.49 9.24
N CYS A 41 16.87 -10.14 10.18
CA CYS A 41 18.21 -9.72 10.61
C CYS A 41 19.21 -9.70 9.45
N LEU A 42 19.19 -10.72 8.59
CA LEU A 42 20.05 -10.77 7.40
C LEU A 42 19.77 -9.62 6.43
N ALA A 43 18.49 -9.32 6.19
CA ALA A 43 18.11 -8.21 5.31
C ALA A 43 18.52 -6.85 5.91
N LEU A 44 18.36 -6.67 7.22
CA LEU A 44 18.85 -5.46 7.92
C LEU A 44 20.37 -5.33 7.84
N ALA A 45 21.10 -6.42 8.05
CA ALA A 45 22.57 -6.42 7.95
C ALA A 45 23.02 -6.10 6.52
N ALA A 46 22.37 -6.68 5.51
CA ALA A 46 22.66 -6.36 4.11
C ALA A 46 22.34 -4.90 3.76
N GLY A 47 21.21 -4.38 4.26
CA GLY A 47 20.86 -2.96 4.12
C GLY A 47 21.89 -2.05 4.78
N LEU A 48 22.29 -2.34 6.01
CA LEU A 48 23.31 -1.57 6.74
C LEU A 48 24.66 -1.54 6.01
N CYS A 49 25.07 -2.68 5.41
CA CYS A 49 26.28 -2.72 4.58
C CYS A 49 26.15 -1.88 3.31
N ALA A 50 24.98 -1.92 2.66
CA ALA A 50 24.68 -1.10 1.48
C ALA A 50 24.66 0.39 1.82
N ASP A 51 24.05 0.77 2.94
CA ASP A 51 24.00 2.15 3.42
C ASP A 51 25.43 2.67 3.78
N TYR A 52 26.25 1.85 4.44
CA TYR A 52 27.64 2.18 4.67
C TYR A 52 28.43 2.40 3.37
N TRP A 53 28.20 1.53 2.39
CA TRP A 53 28.85 1.67 1.08
C TRP A 53 28.43 2.95 0.35
N LEU A 54 27.16 3.36 0.50
CA LEU A 54 26.59 4.52 -0.17
C LEU A 54 26.93 5.85 0.53
N TYR A 55 26.79 5.88 1.87
CA TYR A 55 26.92 7.11 2.66
C TYR A 55 28.28 7.27 3.33
N GLY A 56 29.10 6.21 3.42
CA GLY A 56 30.37 6.22 4.11
C GLY A 56 30.29 6.13 5.62
N GLU A 57 29.08 6.01 6.17
CA GLU A 57 28.83 5.89 7.62
C GLU A 57 27.78 4.81 7.93
N TRP A 58 27.83 4.30 9.18
CA TRP A 58 26.88 3.29 9.63
C TRP A 58 25.54 3.92 9.96
N THR A 59 24.63 3.90 9.00
CA THR A 59 23.29 4.48 9.11
C THR A 59 22.23 3.39 9.09
N LEU A 60 21.43 3.28 10.15
CA LEU A 60 20.30 2.36 10.19
C LEU A 60 19.05 3.07 9.63
N VAL A 61 18.95 3.11 8.31
CA VAL A 61 17.88 3.82 7.59
C VAL A 61 16.47 3.48 8.09
N PRO A 62 16.09 2.21 8.39
CA PRO A 62 14.78 1.91 8.95
C PRO A 62 14.48 2.59 10.28
N LEU A 63 15.51 2.74 11.14
CA LEU A 63 15.36 3.41 12.44
C LEU A 63 15.21 4.92 12.26
N ASN A 64 16.02 5.52 11.38
CA ASN A 64 15.92 6.93 11.04
C ASN A 64 14.54 7.23 10.41
N TYR A 65 14.08 6.37 9.51
CA TYR A 65 12.73 6.48 8.93
C TYR A 65 11.65 6.49 10.03
N LEU A 66 11.72 5.55 10.98
CA LEU A 66 10.79 5.48 12.10
C LEU A 66 10.84 6.76 12.96
N ARG A 67 12.06 7.20 13.28
CA ARG A 67 12.29 8.40 14.11
C ARG A 67 11.74 9.65 13.45
N GLU A 68 12.12 9.90 12.20
CA GLU A 68 11.76 11.14 11.52
C GLU A 68 10.27 11.18 11.13
N ASN A 69 9.73 10.07 10.62
CA ASN A 69 8.38 10.08 10.09
C ASN A 69 7.30 9.76 11.14
N ILE A 70 7.64 9.03 12.21
CA ILE A 70 6.65 8.64 13.23
C ILE A 70 6.87 9.41 14.52
N LEU A 71 8.09 9.49 15.04
CA LEU A 71 8.35 10.14 16.33
C LEU A 71 8.46 11.65 16.23
N ASN A 72 9.11 12.16 15.19
CA ASN A 72 9.30 13.58 14.96
C ASN A 72 8.19 14.20 14.09
N SER A 73 7.27 13.39 13.57
CA SER A 73 6.12 13.83 12.74
C SER A 73 6.51 14.73 11.56
N HIS A 74 7.72 14.57 10.99
CA HIS A 74 8.16 15.38 9.84
C HIS A 74 7.23 15.20 8.62
N MET A 75 6.55 14.06 8.51
CA MET A 75 5.56 13.84 7.44
C MET A 75 4.34 14.77 7.56
N ASP A 76 4.06 15.32 8.74
CA ASP A 76 2.92 16.22 8.94
C ASP A 76 3.11 17.57 8.23
N GLU A 77 4.36 17.93 7.88
CA GLU A 77 4.68 19.12 7.07
C GLU A 77 4.10 19.02 5.65
N PHE A 78 3.87 17.82 5.14
CA PHE A 78 3.24 17.56 3.84
C PHE A 78 1.70 17.55 3.90
N GLY A 79 1.12 17.96 5.04
CA GLY A 79 -0.31 18.00 5.30
C GLY A 79 -0.79 16.86 6.18
N VAL A 80 -1.83 17.17 6.97
CA VAL A 80 -2.43 16.25 7.95
C VAL A 80 -3.84 15.90 7.50
N SER A 81 -4.18 14.62 7.54
CA SER A 81 -5.51 14.12 7.22
C SER A 81 -6.13 13.42 8.43
N PRO A 82 -7.46 13.47 8.59
CA PRO A 82 -8.13 12.84 9.71
C PRO A 82 -8.00 11.31 9.65
N TRP A 83 -8.21 10.62 10.81
CA TRP A 83 -8.05 9.17 10.90
C TRP A 83 -8.95 8.38 9.93
N TRP A 84 -10.10 8.96 9.55
CA TRP A 84 -11.06 8.34 8.61
C TRP A 84 -10.74 8.56 7.12
N TYR A 85 -9.68 9.27 6.79
CA TYR A 85 -9.27 9.58 5.42
C TYR A 85 -9.32 8.38 4.48
N TYR A 86 -8.73 7.26 4.87
CA TYR A 86 -8.70 6.06 4.02
C TYR A 86 -10.09 5.46 3.75
N PHE A 87 -11.06 5.68 4.63
CA PHE A 87 -12.44 5.25 4.38
C PHE A 87 -13.11 6.12 3.34
N THR A 88 -12.91 7.44 3.42
CA THR A 88 -13.46 8.38 2.43
C THR A 88 -12.83 8.17 1.07
N GLU A 89 -11.50 8.04 1.00
CA GLU A 89 -10.78 7.77 -0.25
C GLU A 89 -11.15 6.41 -0.85
N ALA A 90 -11.20 5.36 -0.05
CA ALA A 90 -11.64 4.05 -0.54
C ALA A 90 -13.07 4.10 -1.09
N PHE A 91 -13.91 4.98 -0.55
CA PHE A 91 -15.28 5.14 -0.98
C PHE A 91 -15.40 5.98 -2.27
N SER A 92 -14.68 7.11 -2.36
CA SER A 92 -14.72 8.02 -3.51
C SER A 92 -13.94 7.49 -4.71
N GLU A 93 -12.69 7.06 -4.51
CA GLU A 93 -11.79 6.63 -5.58
C GLU A 93 -12.20 5.30 -6.23
N SER A 94 -12.80 4.40 -5.45
CA SER A 94 -13.32 3.14 -6.00
C SER A 94 -14.70 3.29 -6.69
N GLY A 95 -15.28 4.49 -6.65
CA GLY A 95 -16.69 4.70 -6.96
C GLY A 95 -17.58 4.25 -5.80
N TYR A 96 -18.53 5.08 -5.43
CA TYR A 96 -19.31 4.97 -4.18
C TYR A 96 -19.89 3.57 -3.92
N VAL A 97 -20.46 2.92 -4.93
CA VAL A 97 -21.05 1.58 -4.79
C VAL A 97 -19.97 0.52 -4.57
N THR A 98 -18.91 0.56 -5.36
CA THR A 98 -17.78 -0.38 -5.23
C THR A 98 -17.09 -0.19 -3.90
N GLY A 99 -16.84 1.06 -3.49
CA GLY A 99 -16.24 1.40 -2.20
C GLY A 99 -17.08 0.91 -1.03
N ALA A 100 -18.41 1.08 -1.08
CA ALA A 100 -19.31 0.56 -0.05
C ALA A 100 -19.24 -0.98 0.06
N VAL A 101 -19.21 -1.68 -1.06
CA VAL A 101 -19.10 -3.15 -1.09
C VAL A 101 -17.73 -3.61 -0.57
N LEU A 102 -16.65 -2.91 -0.93
CA LEU A 102 -15.30 -3.19 -0.44
C LEU A 102 -15.20 -3.00 1.08
N LEU A 103 -15.71 -1.90 1.60
CA LEU A 103 -15.73 -1.63 3.03
C LEU A 103 -16.57 -2.67 3.77
N ALA A 104 -17.77 -2.99 3.26
CA ALA A 104 -18.62 -4.03 3.85
C ALA A 104 -17.94 -5.40 3.86
N ALA A 105 -17.29 -5.80 2.75
CA ALA A 105 -16.56 -7.06 2.65
C ALA A 105 -15.37 -7.11 3.62
N THR A 106 -14.65 -6.00 3.77
CA THR A 106 -13.51 -5.88 4.69
C THR A 106 -13.96 -6.00 6.14
N VAL A 107 -14.97 -5.24 6.54
CA VAL A 107 -15.54 -5.32 7.89
C VAL A 107 -16.10 -6.71 8.17
N TRP A 108 -16.87 -7.27 7.23
CA TRP A 108 -17.39 -8.63 7.34
C TRP A 108 -16.28 -9.66 7.53
N PHE A 109 -15.19 -9.54 6.79
CA PHE A 109 -14.05 -10.46 6.92
C PHE A 109 -13.42 -10.39 8.31
N PHE A 110 -13.13 -9.20 8.84
CA PHE A 110 -12.54 -9.04 10.17
C PHE A 110 -13.47 -9.57 11.28
N VAL A 111 -14.77 -9.30 11.18
CA VAL A 111 -15.76 -9.76 12.16
C VAL A 111 -15.93 -11.29 12.12
N ARG A 112 -15.99 -11.87 10.91
CA ARG A 112 -16.27 -13.30 10.75
C ARG A 112 -15.03 -14.18 10.86
N ARG A 113 -13.85 -13.60 10.64
CA ARG A 113 -12.58 -14.35 10.64
C ARG A 113 -11.50 -13.70 11.53
N PRO A 114 -11.79 -13.45 12.82
CA PRO A 114 -10.86 -12.74 13.71
C PRO A 114 -9.55 -13.49 13.96
N ARG A 115 -9.52 -14.82 13.78
CA ARG A 115 -8.32 -15.66 13.95
C ARG A 115 -7.55 -15.89 12.66
N HIS A 116 -8.00 -15.32 11.54
CA HIS A 116 -7.35 -15.54 10.25
C HIS A 116 -6.04 -14.76 10.18
N VAL A 117 -5.01 -15.35 9.55
CA VAL A 117 -3.68 -14.73 9.42
C VAL A 117 -3.73 -13.32 8.81
N VAL A 118 -4.54 -13.13 7.78
CA VAL A 118 -4.68 -11.80 7.12
C VAL A 118 -5.24 -10.76 8.09
N THR A 119 -6.17 -11.13 8.97
CA THR A 119 -6.68 -10.24 10.02
C THR A 119 -5.54 -9.75 10.92
N TRP A 120 -4.69 -10.65 11.37
CA TRP A 120 -3.56 -10.33 12.24
C TRP A 120 -2.46 -9.54 11.53
N MET A 121 -2.25 -9.76 10.24
CA MET A 121 -1.33 -8.96 9.44
C MET A 121 -1.84 -7.53 9.23
N LEU A 122 -3.12 -7.40 8.88
CA LEU A 122 -3.67 -6.11 8.49
C LEU A 122 -4.05 -5.23 9.68
N LEU A 123 -4.52 -5.77 10.81
CA LEU A 123 -4.94 -4.95 11.96
C LEU A 123 -3.84 -4.03 12.47
N PRO A 124 -2.61 -4.48 12.82
CA PRO A 124 -1.57 -3.57 13.27
C PRO A 124 -1.10 -2.62 12.16
N PHE A 125 -1.08 -3.09 10.91
CA PHE A 125 -0.76 -2.24 9.76
C PHE A 125 -1.76 -1.09 9.62
N LEU A 126 -3.05 -1.38 9.60
CA LEU A 126 -4.12 -0.39 9.50
C LEU A 126 -4.14 0.56 10.69
N PHE A 127 -3.99 0.00 11.91
CA PHE A 127 -3.99 0.78 13.14
C PHE A 127 -2.93 1.88 13.11
N VAL A 128 -1.69 1.54 12.75
CA VAL A 128 -0.61 2.54 12.64
C VAL A 128 -0.93 3.58 11.58
N HIS A 129 -1.40 3.17 10.39
CA HIS A 129 -1.70 4.12 9.31
C HIS A 129 -2.89 5.03 9.63
N PHE A 130 -3.83 4.60 10.46
CA PHE A 130 -4.90 5.48 10.93
C PHE A 130 -4.42 6.52 11.94
N LEU A 131 -3.38 6.21 12.73
CA LEU A 131 -2.82 7.13 13.72
C LEU A 131 -1.86 8.17 13.12
N LEU A 132 -1.18 7.84 12.02
CA LEU A 132 -0.26 8.78 11.37
C LEU A 132 -1.01 10.00 10.85
N GLY A 133 -0.45 11.21 11.05
CA GLY A 133 -1.05 12.47 10.60
C GLY A 133 -1.09 12.57 9.07
N HIS A 134 0.05 12.41 8.43
CA HIS A 134 0.13 12.42 6.97
C HIS A 134 -0.39 11.11 6.36
N LYS A 135 -1.31 11.22 5.42
CA LYS A 135 -1.97 10.08 4.78
C LYS A 135 -1.97 10.22 3.28
N GLU A 136 -1.56 9.15 2.60
CA GLU A 136 -1.65 9.01 1.16
C GLU A 136 -2.28 7.67 0.81
N LEU A 137 -3.10 7.63 -0.23
CA LEU A 137 -3.77 6.39 -0.66
C LEU A 137 -2.78 5.27 -1.00
N ARG A 138 -1.60 5.63 -1.53
CA ARG A 138 -0.53 4.66 -1.86
C ARG A 138 -0.01 3.89 -0.64
N PHE A 139 -0.08 4.46 0.56
CA PHE A 139 0.31 3.76 1.79
C PHE A 139 -0.64 2.62 2.13
N PHE A 140 -1.87 2.70 1.64
CA PHE A 140 -2.90 1.71 1.87
C PHE A 140 -2.88 0.55 0.85
N PHE A 141 -2.13 0.64 -0.23
CA PHE A 141 -2.06 -0.39 -1.28
C PHE A 141 -1.76 -1.80 -0.76
N PRO A 142 -0.87 -2.02 0.23
CA PRO A 142 -0.69 -3.37 0.79
C PRO A 142 -1.97 -4.00 1.33
N ALA A 143 -2.87 -3.21 1.92
CA ALA A 143 -4.18 -3.68 2.38
C ALA A 143 -5.14 -3.93 1.20
N LEU A 144 -5.11 -3.07 0.18
CA LEU A 144 -5.96 -3.18 -1.01
C LEU A 144 -5.68 -4.45 -1.84
N PHE A 145 -4.47 -5.02 -1.77
CA PHE A 145 -4.17 -6.31 -2.39
C PHE A 145 -5.08 -7.45 -1.90
N PHE A 146 -5.62 -7.34 -0.69
CA PHE A 146 -6.54 -8.33 -0.14
C PHE A 146 -8.01 -8.07 -0.53
N ALA A 147 -8.32 -6.94 -1.16
CA ALA A 147 -9.69 -6.58 -1.54
C ALA A 147 -10.38 -7.66 -2.41
N PRO A 148 -9.76 -8.21 -3.47
CA PRO A 148 -10.39 -9.29 -4.25
C PRO A 148 -10.68 -10.53 -3.42
N TYR A 149 -9.77 -10.86 -2.49
CA TYR A 149 -9.95 -11.99 -1.58
C TYR A 149 -11.15 -11.79 -0.65
N PHE A 150 -11.28 -10.59 -0.06
CA PHE A 150 -12.42 -10.25 0.79
C PHE A 150 -13.74 -10.27 0.03
N LEU A 151 -13.76 -9.73 -1.19
CA LEU A 151 -14.95 -9.72 -2.04
C LEU A 151 -15.42 -11.15 -2.40
N VAL A 152 -14.48 -12.03 -2.76
CA VAL A 152 -14.83 -13.43 -3.08
C VAL A 152 -15.42 -14.14 -1.87
N LEU A 153 -14.81 -13.97 -0.69
CA LEU A 153 -15.32 -14.59 0.53
C LEU A 153 -16.66 -13.99 0.96
N PHE A 154 -16.82 -12.68 0.81
CA PHE A 154 -18.08 -11.98 1.10
C PHE A 154 -19.20 -12.44 0.17
N ALA A 155 -18.93 -12.49 -1.13
CA ALA A 155 -19.88 -13.03 -2.10
C ALA A 155 -20.28 -14.48 -1.80
N GLY A 156 -19.32 -15.31 -1.36
CA GLY A 156 -19.58 -16.69 -0.94
C GLY A 156 -20.46 -16.84 0.30
N ALA A 157 -20.67 -15.77 1.07
CA ALA A 157 -21.59 -15.76 2.20
C ALA A 157 -23.07 -15.65 1.80
N PHE A 158 -23.35 -15.31 0.53
CA PHE A 158 -24.70 -15.17 0.01
C PHE A 158 -25.15 -16.41 -0.78
N PRO A 159 -26.46 -16.67 -0.87
CA PRO A 159 -26.97 -17.77 -1.68
C PRO A 159 -26.53 -17.67 -3.14
N GLN A 160 -25.97 -18.74 -3.67
CA GLN A 160 -25.43 -18.78 -5.05
C GLN A 160 -26.45 -18.43 -6.14
N ARG A 161 -27.76 -18.64 -5.87
CA ARG A 161 -28.85 -18.23 -6.76
C ARG A 161 -28.83 -16.73 -7.11
N ILE A 162 -28.30 -15.88 -6.24
CA ILE A 162 -28.18 -14.43 -6.49
C ILE A 162 -27.19 -14.18 -7.65
N PHE A 163 -26.14 -14.98 -7.74
CA PHE A 163 -25.06 -14.83 -8.72
C PHE A 163 -25.29 -15.66 -10.00
N ALA A 164 -26.27 -16.56 -9.99
CA ALA A 164 -26.57 -17.44 -11.14
C ALA A 164 -27.41 -16.77 -12.23
N GLY A 165 -28.05 -15.64 -11.89
CA GLY A 165 -29.00 -14.96 -12.80
C GLY A 165 -28.33 -14.32 -14.02
N ARG A 166 -29.14 -14.21 -15.13
CA ARG A 166 -28.67 -13.50 -16.33
C ARG A 166 -28.34 -12.04 -16.04
N ALA A 167 -29.13 -11.39 -15.19
CA ALA A 167 -28.89 -9.99 -14.75
C ALA A 167 -27.52 -9.84 -14.09
N TRP A 168 -27.13 -10.74 -13.18
CA TRP A 168 -25.82 -10.72 -12.55
C TRP A 168 -24.67 -10.83 -13.56
N ARG A 169 -24.77 -11.74 -14.52
CA ARG A 169 -23.76 -11.89 -15.59
C ARG A 169 -23.61 -10.62 -16.42
N TRP A 170 -24.72 -9.96 -16.75
CA TRP A 170 -24.68 -8.66 -17.44
C TRP A 170 -24.06 -7.56 -16.57
N THR A 171 -24.40 -7.49 -15.28
CA THR A 171 -23.81 -6.51 -14.35
C THR A 171 -22.30 -6.68 -14.23
N VAL A 172 -21.83 -7.91 -14.05
CA VAL A 172 -20.39 -8.22 -14.00
C VAL A 172 -19.70 -7.92 -15.32
N GLY A 173 -20.32 -8.27 -16.44
CA GLY A 173 -19.79 -7.96 -17.77
C GLY A 173 -19.68 -6.45 -18.03
N ALA A 174 -20.71 -5.69 -17.67
CA ALA A 174 -20.71 -4.24 -17.79
C ALA A 174 -19.65 -3.59 -16.88
N ALA A 175 -19.53 -4.04 -15.62
CA ALA A 175 -18.52 -3.58 -14.70
C ALA A 175 -17.10 -3.88 -15.18
N ALA A 176 -16.86 -5.07 -15.71
CA ALA A 176 -15.58 -5.46 -16.31
C ALA A 176 -15.24 -4.60 -17.53
N ALA A 177 -16.20 -4.35 -18.41
CA ALA A 177 -16.02 -3.49 -19.58
C ALA A 177 -15.73 -2.04 -19.17
N ALA A 178 -16.47 -1.49 -18.20
CA ALA A 178 -16.23 -0.16 -17.67
C ALA A 178 -14.83 -0.03 -17.04
N ASN A 179 -14.40 -1.04 -16.28
CA ASN A 179 -13.07 -1.07 -15.67
C ASN A 179 -11.97 -1.13 -16.75
N LEU A 180 -12.15 -1.95 -17.79
CA LEU A 180 -11.21 -2.01 -18.92
C LEU A 180 -11.12 -0.65 -19.63
N CYS A 181 -12.25 0.02 -19.88
CA CYS A 181 -12.25 1.36 -20.46
C CYS A 181 -11.53 2.37 -19.58
N ALA A 182 -11.74 2.32 -18.25
CA ALA A 182 -11.05 3.18 -17.30
C ALA A 182 -9.54 2.93 -17.30
N CYS A 183 -9.09 1.67 -17.35
CA CYS A 183 -7.69 1.31 -17.47
C CYS A 183 -7.06 1.82 -18.77
N VAL A 184 -7.76 1.66 -19.91
CA VAL A 184 -7.30 2.18 -21.21
C VAL A 184 -7.21 3.71 -21.16
N TYR A 185 -8.20 4.38 -20.58
CA TYR A 185 -8.20 5.83 -20.40
C TYR A 185 -7.01 6.28 -19.55
N ALA A 186 -6.79 5.66 -18.38
CA ALA A 186 -5.69 5.99 -17.48
C ALA A 186 -4.31 5.82 -18.17
N VAL A 187 -4.12 4.73 -18.94
CA VAL A 187 -2.89 4.52 -19.74
C VAL A 187 -2.74 5.55 -20.84
N ALA A 188 -3.85 5.96 -21.47
CA ALA A 188 -3.82 6.95 -22.55
C ALA A 188 -3.50 8.35 -22.03
N THR A 189 -4.09 8.77 -20.91
CA THR A 189 -3.88 10.08 -20.29
C THR A 189 -2.52 10.20 -19.59
N GLY A 190 -2.04 9.13 -18.96
CA GLY A 190 -0.70 9.10 -18.35
C GLY A 190 0.47 9.31 -19.34
N ARG A 191 0.21 9.40 -20.65
CA ARG A 191 1.20 9.75 -21.65
C ARG A 191 1.67 11.21 -21.61
N GLU A 192 0.85 12.11 -21.10
CA GLU A 192 1.18 13.54 -21.04
C GLU A 192 2.36 13.78 -20.09
N ASP A 193 2.34 13.17 -18.91
CA ASP A 193 3.46 13.25 -17.97
C ASP A 193 4.74 12.65 -18.54
N MET A 194 4.63 11.54 -19.29
CA MET A 194 5.77 10.93 -19.97
C MET A 194 6.32 11.79 -21.10
N ALA A 195 5.50 12.61 -21.74
CA ALA A 195 5.96 13.55 -22.78
C ALA A 195 6.86 14.62 -22.16
N PHE A 196 6.50 15.18 -21.00
CA PHE A 196 7.34 16.11 -20.25
C PHE A 196 8.69 15.50 -19.87
N HIS A 197 8.69 14.30 -19.30
CA HIS A 197 9.94 13.60 -18.95
C HIS A 197 10.82 13.27 -20.16
N ARG A 198 10.21 12.94 -21.30
CA ARG A 198 10.96 12.75 -22.56
C ARG A 198 11.58 14.05 -23.03
N MET A 199 10.81 15.13 -23.06
CA MET A 199 11.30 16.46 -23.42
C MET A 199 12.46 16.89 -22.53
N MET A 200 12.34 16.74 -21.20
CA MET A 200 13.40 17.05 -20.24
C MET A 200 14.64 16.21 -20.48
N ARG A 201 14.47 14.90 -20.68
CA ARG A 201 15.60 14.00 -20.98
C ARG A 201 16.31 14.37 -22.27
N ASP A 202 15.55 14.69 -23.33
CA ASP A 202 16.12 15.03 -24.64
C ASP A 202 16.83 16.39 -24.57
N TYR A 203 16.29 17.32 -23.78
CA TYR A 203 16.92 18.61 -23.50
C TYR A 203 18.24 18.45 -22.72
N CYS A 204 18.27 17.62 -21.70
CA CYS A 204 19.48 17.33 -20.90
C CYS A 204 20.54 16.53 -21.68
N ARG A 205 20.19 15.77 -22.71
CA ARG A 205 21.13 15.03 -23.54
C ARG A 205 21.95 15.92 -24.50
N GLY A 206 21.50 17.14 -24.79
CA GLY A 206 22.12 18.05 -25.76
C GLY A 206 23.28 18.87 -25.21
N GLY A 207 23.76 18.69 -23.98
CA GLY A 207 24.88 19.44 -23.38
C GLY A 207 24.51 20.16 -22.11
N SER A 208 25.46 20.76 -21.44
CA SER A 208 25.41 21.35 -20.07
C SER A 208 24.31 22.42 -19.86
N ALA A 209 23.05 22.04 -19.86
CA ALA A 209 21.96 22.90 -19.45
C ALA A 209 21.67 22.71 -17.97
N VAL A 210 21.87 23.75 -17.17
CA VAL A 210 21.36 23.83 -15.81
C VAL A 210 19.87 24.15 -15.94
N VAL A 211 19.03 23.15 -15.74
CA VAL A 211 17.58 23.37 -15.64
C VAL A 211 17.30 23.81 -14.20
N ALA A 212 17.16 25.10 -13.97
CA ALA A 212 16.59 25.62 -12.74
C ALA A 212 15.09 25.38 -12.79
N LEU A 213 14.60 24.39 -12.04
CA LEU A 213 13.17 24.23 -11.79
C LEU A 213 12.80 25.25 -10.71
N ASP A 214 12.14 26.32 -11.09
CA ASP A 214 11.52 27.26 -10.16
C ASP A 214 10.30 26.56 -9.55
N VAL A 215 10.47 26.04 -8.34
CA VAL A 215 9.43 25.36 -7.59
C VAL A 215 8.63 26.40 -6.82
N THR A 216 8.04 27.38 -7.51
CA THR A 216 7.10 28.29 -6.90
C THR A 216 5.72 27.64 -6.83
N GLY A 217 5.47 26.94 -5.77
CA GLY A 217 4.15 26.88 -5.13
C GLY A 217 3.22 25.73 -5.46
N ASP A 218 3.48 24.82 -6.38
CA ASP A 218 2.58 23.68 -6.65
C ASP A 218 3.29 22.34 -6.50
N TRP A 219 3.38 21.89 -5.25
CA TRP A 219 3.97 20.60 -4.89
C TRP A 219 3.19 19.39 -5.44
N ASN A 220 2.02 19.60 -6.01
CA ASN A 220 1.21 18.56 -6.63
C ASN A 220 1.80 17.98 -7.93
N LEU A 221 2.78 18.65 -8.53
CA LEU A 221 3.48 18.16 -9.74
C LEU A 221 4.57 17.12 -9.44
N TYR A 222 4.97 16.93 -8.17
CA TYR A 222 6.07 16.05 -7.77
C TYR A 222 5.66 14.90 -6.85
N SER A 223 4.38 14.66 -6.66
CA SER A 223 3.87 13.55 -5.86
C SER A 223 3.76 12.23 -6.64
N TYR A 224 4.55 12.06 -7.70
CA TYR A 224 4.58 10.82 -8.49
C TYR A 224 5.93 10.11 -8.42
#